data_09336eb120788fcd20a97e1bbb8a1c58
#
_entry.id   09336eb120788fcd20a97e1bbb8a1c58
#
_cell.length_a   1.000
_cell.length_b   1.000
_cell.length_c   1.000
_cell.angle_alpha   90.00
_cell.angle_beta   90.00
_cell.angle_gamma   90.00
#
_symmetry.space_group_name_H-M   'P 1'
#
loop_
_entity.id
_entity.type
_entity.pdbx_description
1 polymer ?
#
loop_
_entity_poly.entity_id
_entity_poly.type
_entity_poly.pdbx_seq_one_letter_code
_entity_poly.pdbx_strand_id
1 'polypeptide(L)'
;VEELIKKADIALYAAKCSGKNRVEFYDENVESTSFRRLDMEKNMRNATNNAFSEFEVVYQPIVDVTRESNPCVGAEALIRWNSGELGLIAPTDFIPLAEYLGLINPIGAYVLEEACKRCKYWNDMGHPDYKVNVNLSVVQLLQNDIVEQVRSVIKRTGIVPENLTLEVTEGLAINDMSRMKKILS
;
A
#
# COMPACT_ATOMS: atom_id res chain seq x y z
N VAL A 1 23.51 34.27 -0.65
CA VAL A 1 23.43 33.42 -1.87
C VAL A 1 23.11 31.99 -1.50
N GLU A 2 23.81 31.35 -0.54
CA GLU A 2 23.60 29.98 -0.12
C GLU A 2 22.16 29.72 0.38
N GLU A 3 21.61 30.63 1.19
CA GLU A 3 20.24 30.53 1.70
C GLU A 3 19.19 30.57 0.57
N LEU A 4 19.41 31.39 -0.45
CA LEU A 4 18.52 31.49 -1.61
C LEU A 4 18.52 30.18 -2.43
N ILE A 5 19.71 29.60 -2.60
CA ILE A 5 19.87 28.33 -3.29
C ILE A 5 19.16 27.22 -2.51
N LYS A 6 19.35 27.16 -1.19
CA LYS A 6 18.64 26.19 -0.32
C LYS A 6 17.12 26.30 -0.47
N LYS A 7 16.58 27.53 -0.42
CA LYS A 7 15.12 27.75 -0.58
C LYS A 7 14.62 27.33 -1.97
N ALA A 8 15.40 27.62 -3.02
CA ALA A 8 15.07 27.20 -4.38
C ALA A 8 15.08 25.65 -4.52
N ASP A 9 16.04 24.96 -3.91
CA ASP A 9 16.12 23.50 -3.93
C ASP A 9 14.93 22.86 -3.20
N ILE A 10 14.48 23.42 -2.07
CA ILE A 10 13.30 22.97 -1.34
C ILE A 10 12.05 23.11 -2.21
N ALA A 11 11.85 24.26 -2.85
CA ALA A 11 10.70 24.48 -3.74
C ALA A 11 10.75 23.55 -4.97
N LEU A 12 11.94 23.33 -5.55
CA LEU A 12 12.14 22.39 -6.65
C LEU A 12 11.80 20.95 -6.24
N TYR A 13 12.23 20.55 -5.06
CA TYR A 13 11.90 19.23 -4.50
C TYR A 13 10.39 19.07 -4.32
N ALA A 14 9.72 20.07 -3.73
CA ALA A 14 8.27 20.08 -3.57
C ALA A 14 7.54 19.94 -4.92
N ALA A 15 7.94 20.69 -5.94
CA ALA A 15 7.38 20.61 -7.29
C ALA A 15 7.54 19.20 -7.91
N LYS A 16 8.70 18.58 -7.72
CA LYS A 16 8.95 17.19 -8.18
C LYS A 16 8.04 16.19 -7.47
N CYS A 17 7.85 16.35 -6.17
CA CYS A 17 7.03 15.48 -5.33
C CYS A 17 5.52 15.63 -5.55
N SER A 18 5.08 16.83 -5.98
CA SER A 18 3.67 17.14 -6.26
C SER A 18 3.24 16.79 -7.69
N GLY A 19 4.00 15.91 -8.38
CA GLY A 19 3.62 15.39 -9.70
C GLY A 19 4.38 16.02 -10.87
N LYS A 20 5.40 16.83 -10.62
CA LYS A 20 6.21 17.52 -11.65
C LYS A 20 5.36 18.46 -12.52
N ASN A 21 5.93 19.06 -13.59
CA ASN A 21 5.27 19.95 -14.54
C ASN A 21 4.46 21.09 -13.88
N ARG A 22 5.01 21.66 -12.78
CA ARG A 22 4.44 22.79 -12.03
C ARG A 22 5.52 23.66 -11.42
N VAL A 23 5.12 24.85 -11.05
CA VAL A 23 5.95 25.79 -10.28
C VAL A 23 5.48 25.77 -8.83
N GLU A 24 6.40 25.63 -7.90
CA GLU A 24 6.17 25.78 -6.46
C GLU A 24 7.02 26.95 -5.96
N PHE A 25 6.46 27.71 -5.02
CA PHE A 25 7.17 28.78 -4.36
C PHE A 25 7.61 28.31 -2.99
N TYR A 26 8.80 28.75 -2.57
CA TYR A 26 9.24 28.50 -1.21
C TYR A 26 8.35 29.24 -0.20
N ASP A 27 7.87 28.54 0.80
CA ASP A 27 7.37 29.04 2.07
C ASP A 27 7.75 28.08 3.21
N GLU A 28 7.50 28.47 4.46
CA GLU A 28 7.85 27.66 5.64
C GLU A 28 7.06 26.34 5.70
N ASN A 29 5.85 26.31 5.15
CA ASN A 29 5.04 25.08 5.09
C ASN A 29 5.62 24.11 4.05
N VAL A 30 6.06 24.63 2.90
CA VAL A 30 6.75 23.85 1.86
C VAL A 30 8.04 23.25 2.41
N GLU A 31 8.81 24.02 3.18
CA GLU A 31 10.02 23.55 3.83
C GLU A 31 9.73 22.43 4.84
N SER A 32 8.78 22.64 5.76
CA SER A 32 8.42 21.66 6.79
C SER A 32 7.87 20.36 6.17
N THR A 33 7.02 20.47 5.15
CA THR A 33 6.47 19.33 4.43
C THR A 33 7.54 18.55 3.68
N SER A 34 8.52 19.27 3.09
CA SER A 34 9.63 18.64 2.36
C SER A 34 10.55 17.87 3.31
N PHE A 35 10.89 18.42 4.48
CA PHE A 35 11.70 17.72 5.49
C PHE A 35 10.96 16.50 6.01
N ARG A 36 9.68 16.63 6.40
CA ARG A 36 8.88 15.49 6.86
C ARG A 36 8.83 14.37 5.82
N ARG A 37 8.75 14.71 4.53
CA ARG A 37 8.74 13.74 3.44
C ARG A 37 10.08 13.02 3.30
N LEU A 38 11.20 13.73 3.43
CA LEU A 38 12.55 13.14 3.43
C LEU A 38 12.74 12.19 4.61
N ASP A 39 12.28 12.58 5.80
CA ASP A 39 12.32 11.71 6.98
C ASP A 39 11.44 10.47 6.78
N MET A 40 10.23 10.62 6.22
CA MET A 40 9.38 9.48 5.88
C MET A 40 10.04 8.56 4.86
N GLU A 41 10.70 9.10 3.80
CA GLU A 41 11.42 8.30 2.82
C GLU A 41 12.53 7.47 3.47
N LYS A 42 13.39 8.11 4.27
CA LYS A 42 14.48 7.46 4.99
C LYS A 42 13.97 6.33 5.89
N ASN A 43 12.97 6.64 6.72
CA ASN A 43 12.42 5.68 7.68
C ASN A 43 11.68 4.53 6.98
N MET A 44 10.93 4.82 5.91
CA MET A 44 10.25 3.79 5.13
C MET A 44 11.23 2.80 4.48
N ARG A 45 12.34 3.30 3.90
CA ARG A 45 13.39 2.43 3.36
C ARG A 45 14.01 1.55 4.44
N ASN A 46 14.28 2.12 5.60
CA ASN A 46 14.84 1.38 6.74
C ASN A 46 13.87 0.30 7.22
N ALA A 47 12.59 0.64 7.43
CA ALA A 47 11.56 -0.30 7.85
C ALA A 47 11.36 -1.44 6.84
N THR A 48 11.35 -1.13 5.54
CA THR A 48 11.24 -2.12 4.47
C THR A 48 12.45 -3.08 4.46
N ASN A 49 13.67 -2.55 4.63
CA ASN A 49 14.89 -3.35 4.67
C ASN A 49 15.04 -4.16 5.97
N ASN A 50 14.40 -3.72 7.05
CA ASN A 50 14.40 -4.40 8.35
C ASN A 50 13.17 -5.32 8.52
N ALA A 51 12.92 -6.16 7.53
CA ALA A 51 11.85 -7.17 7.53
C ALA A 51 10.46 -6.59 7.86
N PHE A 52 10.16 -5.37 7.42
CA PHE A 52 8.88 -4.68 7.62
C PHE A 52 8.51 -4.45 9.09
N SER A 53 9.48 -4.38 10.00
CA SER A 53 9.28 -4.39 11.47
C SER A 53 8.40 -3.25 12.01
N GLU A 54 8.24 -2.16 11.26
CA GLU A 54 7.39 -1.02 11.62
C GLU A 54 6.01 -1.07 10.93
N PHE A 55 5.79 -2.05 10.05
CA PHE A 55 4.51 -2.23 9.38
C PHE A 55 3.68 -3.31 10.05
N GLU A 56 2.40 -3.04 10.20
CA GLU A 56 1.42 -3.98 10.74
C GLU A 56 0.23 -4.09 9.77
N VAL A 57 -0.34 -5.31 9.65
CA VAL A 57 -1.58 -5.52 8.92
C VAL A 57 -2.71 -5.71 9.93
N VAL A 58 -3.64 -4.76 9.93
CA VAL A 58 -4.88 -4.84 10.72
C VAL A 58 -6.04 -5.29 9.84
N TYR A 59 -7.09 -5.84 10.46
CA TYR A 59 -8.18 -6.47 9.74
C TYR A 59 -9.51 -5.83 10.14
N GLN A 60 -10.18 -5.20 9.16
CA GLN A 60 -11.50 -4.62 9.35
C GLN A 60 -12.57 -5.65 8.97
N PRO A 61 -13.45 -6.07 9.90
CA PRO A 61 -14.45 -7.09 9.61
C PRO A 61 -15.42 -6.67 8.50
N ILE A 62 -15.77 -7.62 7.64
CA ILE A 62 -16.83 -7.50 6.64
C ILE A 62 -18.01 -8.34 7.12
N VAL A 63 -19.19 -7.72 7.19
CA VAL A 63 -20.43 -8.37 7.65
C VAL A 63 -21.45 -8.47 6.53
N ASP A 64 -22.19 -9.58 6.49
CA ASP A 64 -23.28 -9.79 5.55
C ASP A 64 -24.59 -9.24 6.16
N VAL A 65 -24.97 -8.03 5.76
CA VAL A 65 -26.19 -7.36 6.25
C VAL A 65 -27.49 -7.89 5.61
N THR A 66 -27.38 -8.83 4.68
CA THR A 66 -28.59 -9.48 4.08
C THR A 66 -29.16 -10.58 4.98
N ARG A 67 -28.40 -11.00 5.98
CA ARG A 67 -28.81 -12.02 6.96
C ARG A 67 -29.14 -11.36 8.30
N GLU A 68 -30.21 -11.80 8.96
CA GLU A 68 -30.68 -11.23 10.23
C GLU A 68 -29.59 -11.17 11.33
N SER A 69 -28.69 -12.16 11.37
CA SER A 69 -27.61 -12.23 12.37
C SER A 69 -26.40 -11.35 12.02
N ASN A 70 -26.38 -10.68 10.84
CA ASN A 70 -25.25 -9.92 10.33
C ASN A 70 -23.90 -10.65 10.53
N PRO A 71 -23.73 -11.89 10.05
CA PRO A 71 -22.53 -12.66 10.32
C PRO A 71 -21.30 -12.01 9.68
N CYS A 72 -20.16 -12.13 10.37
CA CYS A 72 -18.87 -11.81 9.74
C CYS A 72 -18.59 -12.83 8.64
N VAL A 73 -18.19 -12.35 7.47
CA VAL A 73 -17.89 -13.19 6.28
C VAL A 73 -16.45 -13.06 5.83
N GLY A 74 -15.66 -12.21 6.48
CA GLY A 74 -14.27 -11.99 6.14
C GLY A 74 -13.75 -10.67 6.71
N ALA A 75 -12.67 -10.18 6.15
CA ALA A 75 -12.11 -8.89 6.54
C ALA A 75 -11.32 -8.24 5.40
N GLU A 76 -11.22 -6.91 5.45
CA GLU A 76 -10.28 -6.14 4.65
C GLU A 76 -8.96 -6.02 5.40
N ALA A 77 -7.85 -6.35 4.72
CA ALA A 77 -6.50 -6.20 5.23
C ALA A 77 -5.98 -4.78 4.96
N LEU A 78 -5.69 -4.07 6.02
CA LEU A 78 -5.29 -2.67 5.99
C LEU A 78 -3.91 -2.50 6.61
N ILE A 79 -2.97 -1.95 5.85
CA ILE A 79 -1.63 -1.66 6.34
C ILE A 79 -1.64 -0.46 7.29
N ARG A 80 -0.82 -0.54 8.33
CA ARG A 80 -0.48 0.55 9.26
C ARG A 80 1.02 0.68 9.33
N TRP A 81 1.50 1.89 9.46
CA TRP A 81 2.92 2.16 9.67
C TRP A 81 3.11 2.92 10.98
N ASN A 82 3.78 2.29 11.92
CA ASN A 82 4.15 2.88 13.20
C ASN A 82 5.67 3.03 13.23
N SER A 83 6.15 4.17 12.75
CA SER A 83 7.58 4.46 12.69
C SER A 83 8.13 4.75 14.09
N GLY A 84 9.27 4.14 14.41
CA GLY A 84 9.97 4.38 15.68
C GLY A 84 10.40 5.85 15.88
N GLU A 85 10.67 6.57 14.78
CA GLU A 85 11.08 7.98 14.82
C GLU A 85 9.90 8.96 14.63
N LEU A 86 8.92 8.61 13.78
CA LEU A 86 7.85 9.51 13.34
C LEU A 86 6.48 9.20 13.97
N GLY A 87 6.37 8.11 14.72
CA GLY A 87 5.12 7.62 15.26
C GLY A 87 4.18 7.04 14.21
N LEU A 88 2.87 7.06 14.50
CA LEU A 88 1.86 6.53 13.60
C LEU A 88 1.67 7.43 12.38
N ILE A 89 1.86 6.87 11.18
CA ILE A 89 1.72 7.57 9.91
C ILE A 89 0.49 7.03 9.17
N ALA A 90 -0.36 7.95 8.72
CA ALA A 90 -1.59 7.57 8.01
C ALA A 90 -1.28 6.95 6.63
N PRO A 91 -2.05 5.94 6.18
CA PRO A 91 -1.90 5.36 4.85
C PRO A 91 -1.99 6.39 3.72
N THR A 92 -2.85 7.40 3.86
CA THR A 92 -2.98 8.52 2.91
C THR A 92 -1.70 9.33 2.72
N ASP A 93 -0.83 9.34 3.72
CA ASP A 93 0.44 10.09 3.68
C ASP A 93 1.58 9.24 3.10
N PHE A 94 1.68 7.95 3.49
CA PHE A 94 2.82 7.14 3.11
C PHE A 94 2.61 6.29 1.85
N ILE A 95 1.38 5.87 1.52
CA ILE A 95 1.14 5.05 0.31
C ILE A 95 1.55 5.79 -0.97
N PRO A 96 1.14 7.07 -1.20
CA PRO A 96 1.59 7.81 -2.38
C PRO A 96 3.12 7.98 -2.44
N LEU A 97 3.76 8.11 -1.28
CA LEU A 97 5.23 8.15 -1.20
C LEU A 97 5.84 6.79 -1.54
N ALA A 98 5.30 5.70 -1.01
CA ALA A 98 5.73 4.34 -1.33
C ALA A 98 5.62 4.03 -2.83
N GLU A 99 4.54 4.48 -3.48
CA GLU A 99 4.35 4.37 -4.93
C GLU A 99 5.42 5.14 -5.69
N TYR A 100 5.66 6.39 -5.32
CA TYR A 100 6.68 7.25 -5.93
C TYR A 100 8.09 6.67 -5.83
N LEU A 101 8.40 6.04 -4.69
CA LEU A 101 9.70 5.43 -4.39
C LEU A 101 9.84 3.99 -4.93
N GLY A 102 8.77 3.40 -5.45
CA GLY A 102 8.72 1.98 -5.83
C GLY A 102 8.70 1.00 -4.65
N LEU A 103 8.65 1.51 -3.41
CA LEU A 103 8.58 0.69 -2.19
C LEU A 103 7.21 0.04 -2.00
N ILE A 104 6.19 0.51 -2.72
CA ILE A 104 4.85 -0.11 -2.69
C ILE A 104 4.88 -1.57 -3.13
N ASN A 105 5.82 -1.96 -4.01
CA ASN A 105 5.94 -3.35 -4.48
C ASN A 105 6.33 -4.30 -3.34
N PRO A 106 7.47 -4.13 -2.64
CA PRO A 106 7.83 -5.00 -1.51
C PRO A 106 6.85 -4.87 -0.34
N ILE A 107 6.34 -3.68 -0.04
CA ILE A 107 5.35 -3.48 1.02
C ILE A 107 4.05 -4.23 0.70
N GLY A 108 3.54 -4.12 -0.53
CA GLY A 108 2.32 -4.81 -0.93
C GLY A 108 2.48 -6.33 -1.00
N ALA A 109 3.66 -6.83 -1.39
CA ALA A 109 3.95 -8.26 -1.32
C ALA A 109 3.91 -8.78 0.12
N TYR A 110 4.46 -8.02 1.07
CA TYR A 110 4.36 -8.32 2.50
C TYR A 110 2.90 -8.34 2.98
N VAL A 111 2.11 -7.31 2.64
CA VAL A 111 0.68 -7.24 3.03
C VAL A 111 -0.09 -8.42 2.47
N LEU A 112 0.09 -8.74 1.20
CA LEU A 112 -0.58 -9.85 0.53
C LEU A 112 -0.27 -11.18 1.22
N GLU A 113 1.00 -11.42 1.55
CA GLU A 113 1.42 -12.64 2.22
C GLU A 113 0.82 -12.76 3.63
N GLU A 114 0.88 -11.70 4.43
CA GLU A 114 0.31 -11.69 5.78
C GLU A 114 -1.22 -11.83 5.77
N ALA A 115 -1.90 -11.17 4.83
CA ALA A 115 -3.35 -11.31 4.65
C ALA A 115 -3.75 -12.74 4.30
N CYS A 116 -3.05 -13.37 3.34
CA CYS A 116 -3.31 -14.76 2.95
C CYS A 116 -3.05 -15.74 4.10
N LYS A 117 -1.95 -15.58 4.86
CA LYS A 117 -1.66 -16.40 6.06
C LYS A 117 -2.77 -16.26 7.09
N ARG A 118 -3.23 -15.04 7.33
CA ARG A 118 -4.29 -14.78 8.31
C ARG A 118 -5.62 -15.37 7.89
N CYS A 119 -6.01 -15.23 6.63
CA CYS A 119 -7.24 -15.82 6.10
C CYS A 119 -7.19 -17.35 6.18
N LYS A 120 -6.07 -17.95 5.77
CA LYS A 120 -5.86 -19.40 5.91
C LYS A 120 -6.00 -19.86 7.36
N TYR A 121 -5.43 -19.12 8.31
CA TYR A 121 -5.59 -19.40 9.73
C TYR A 121 -7.07 -19.39 10.16
N TRP A 122 -7.87 -18.40 9.75
CA TRP A 122 -9.30 -18.37 10.04
C TRP A 122 -10.05 -19.54 9.42
N ASN A 123 -9.71 -19.89 8.17
CA ASN A 123 -10.33 -21.04 7.51
C ASN A 123 -10.06 -22.35 8.28
N ASP A 124 -8.84 -22.54 8.77
CA ASP A 124 -8.46 -23.71 9.55
C ASP A 124 -9.10 -23.74 10.95
N MET A 125 -9.43 -22.58 11.50
CA MET A 125 -10.10 -22.44 12.81
C MET A 125 -11.62 -22.62 12.74
N GLY A 126 -12.18 -23.09 11.63
CA GLY A 126 -13.58 -23.43 11.48
C GLY A 126 -14.42 -22.40 10.70
N HIS A 127 -13.77 -21.47 10.00
CA HIS A 127 -14.42 -20.49 9.13
C HIS A 127 -13.97 -20.66 7.67
N PRO A 128 -14.27 -21.81 7.01
CA PRO A 128 -13.72 -22.14 5.69
C PRO A 128 -14.09 -21.15 4.59
N ASP A 129 -15.22 -20.45 4.76
CA ASP A 129 -15.75 -19.49 3.77
C ASP A 129 -15.33 -18.04 4.02
N TYR A 130 -14.55 -17.77 5.08
CA TYR A 130 -14.04 -16.41 5.33
C TYR A 130 -13.10 -15.98 4.22
N LYS A 131 -13.29 -14.73 3.76
CA LYS A 131 -12.50 -14.10 2.72
C LYS A 131 -11.63 -12.99 3.27
N VAL A 132 -10.55 -12.70 2.57
CA VAL A 132 -9.74 -11.52 2.83
C VAL A 132 -9.69 -10.66 1.57
N ASN A 133 -9.95 -9.36 1.76
CA ASN A 133 -9.79 -8.34 0.73
C ASN A 133 -8.46 -7.63 0.93
N VAL A 134 -7.70 -7.48 -0.14
CA VAL A 134 -6.37 -6.84 -0.13
C VAL A 134 -6.34 -5.75 -1.19
N ASN A 135 -6.02 -4.53 -0.78
CA ASN A 135 -5.83 -3.42 -1.69
C ASN A 135 -4.55 -3.58 -2.51
N LEU A 136 -4.66 -3.42 -3.82
CA LEU A 136 -3.57 -3.50 -4.77
C LEU A 136 -3.41 -2.14 -5.46
N SER A 137 -2.23 -1.54 -5.34
CA SER A 137 -1.89 -0.31 -6.05
C SER A 137 -1.81 -0.57 -7.56
N VAL A 138 -2.22 0.42 -8.36
CA VAL A 138 -2.04 0.36 -9.83
C VAL A 138 -0.56 0.21 -10.21
N VAL A 139 0.35 0.81 -9.45
CA VAL A 139 1.79 0.64 -9.65
C VAL A 139 2.20 -0.83 -9.53
N GLN A 140 1.61 -1.57 -8.60
CA GLN A 140 1.82 -3.02 -8.45
C GLN A 140 1.13 -3.80 -9.57
N LEU A 141 -0.12 -3.48 -9.88
CA LEU A 141 -0.88 -4.15 -10.93
C LEU A 141 -0.17 -4.08 -12.29
N LEU A 142 0.54 -2.98 -12.55
CA LEU A 142 1.30 -2.79 -13.78
C LEU A 142 2.69 -3.47 -13.78
N GLN A 143 3.09 -4.18 -12.72
CA GLN A 143 4.30 -5.00 -12.76
C GLN A 143 4.11 -6.21 -13.69
N ASN A 144 5.17 -6.59 -14.38
CA ASN A 144 5.11 -7.69 -15.37
C ASN A 144 4.88 -9.06 -14.71
N ASP A 145 5.25 -9.19 -13.46
CA ASP A 145 5.29 -10.43 -12.68
C ASP A 145 4.20 -10.51 -11.60
N ILE A 146 3.27 -9.55 -11.55
CA ILE A 146 2.24 -9.48 -10.50
C ILE A 146 1.42 -10.77 -10.40
N VAL A 147 1.03 -11.36 -11.54
CA VAL A 147 0.25 -12.60 -11.57
C VAL A 147 1.04 -13.75 -10.93
N GLU A 148 2.34 -13.84 -11.24
CA GLU A 148 3.20 -14.89 -10.69
C GLU A 148 3.47 -14.65 -9.20
N GLN A 149 3.61 -13.42 -8.77
CA GLN A 149 3.72 -13.08 -7.35
C GLN A 149 2.47 -13.53 -6.58
N VAL A 150 1.26 -13.21 -7.05
CA VAL A 150 0.00 -13.64 -6.42
C VAL A 150 -0.09 -15.16 -6.38
N ARG A 151 0.18 -15.86 -7.50
CA ARG A 151 0.19 -17.33 -7.54
C ARG A 151 1.18 -17.93 -6.55
N SER A 152 2.35 -17.35 -6.44
CA SER A 152 3.38 -17.80 -5.51
C SER A 152 2.93 -17.65 -4.05
N VAL A 153 2.28 -16.53 -3.70
CA VAL A 153 1.74 -16.32 -2.35
C VAL A 153 0.63 -17.31 -2.05
N ILE A 154 -0.33 -17.50 -2.96
CA ILE A 154 -1.41 -18.50 -2.81
C ILE A 154 -0.82 -19.89 -2.55
N LYS A 155 0.18 -20.29 -3.36
CA LYS A 155 0.83 -21.60 -3.21
C LYS A 155 1.57 -21.74 -1.87
N ARG A 156 2.29 -20.71 -1.42
CA ARG A 156 3.07 -20.76 -0.16
C ARG A 156 2.17 -20.76 1.06
N THR A 157 1.10 -19.98 1.06
CA THR A 157 0.21 -19.83 2.21
C THR A 157 -0.83 -20.94 2.27
N GLY A 158 -1.15 -21.57 1.14
CA GLY A 158 -2.19 -22.58 1.04
C GLY A 158 -3.61 -22.04 1.19
N ILE A 159 -3.79 -20.71 1.01
CA ILE A 159 -5.13 -20.11 0.95
C ILE A 159 -5.90 -20.66 -0.26
N VAL A 160 -7.20 -20.88 -0.09
CA VAL A 160 -8.09 -21.17 -1.20
C VAL A 160 -8.23 -19.90 -2.06
N PRO A 161 -7.97 -19.94 -3.38
CA PRO A 161 -7.99 -18.74 -4.21
C PRO A 161 -9.29 -17.93 -4.13
N GLU A 162 -10.43 -18.61 -3.99
CA GLU A 162 -11.76 -18.03 -3.87
C GLU A 162 -11.95 -17.20 -2.58
N ASN A 163 -11.06 -17.39 -1.60
CA ASN A 163 -11.06 -16.64 -0.35
C ASN A 163 -10.17 -15.39 -0.38
N LEU A 164 -9.48 -15.12 -1.52
CA LEU A 164 -8.69 -13.92 -1.73
C LEU A 164 -9.40 -13.00 -2.74
N THR A 165 -9.66 -11.76 -2.34
CA THR A 165 -10.13 -10.69 -3.21
C THR A 165 -9.05 -9.62 -3.33
N LEU A 166 -8.67 -9.24 -4.55
CA LEU A 166 -7.78 -8.11 -4.80
C LEU A 166 -8.61 -6.90 -5.22
N GLU A 167 -8.49 -5.82 -4.47
CA GLU A 167 -9.22 -4.57 -4.72
C GLU A 167 -8.30 -3.55 -5.39
N VAL A 168 -8.76 -2.97 -6.50
CA VAL A 168 -8.02 -1.94 -7.24
C VAL A 168 -8.83 -0.66 -7.26
N THR A 169 -8.24 0.46 -6.84
CA THR A 169 -8.91 1.76 -6.79
C THR A 169 -9.13 2.35 -8.19
N GLU A 170 -10.30 2.96 -8.42
CA GLU A 170 -10.73 3.47 -9.73
C GLU A 170 -9.84 4.59 -10.30
N GLY A 171 -9.18 5.38 -9.45
CA GLY A 171 -8.57 6.67 -9.82
C GLY A 171 -7.47 6.65 -10.87
N LEU A 172 -6.90 5.49 -11.20
CA LEU A 172 -5.78 5.36 -12.14
C LEU A 172 -5.99 4.26 -13.20
N ALA A 173 -7.08 3.51 -13.12
CA ALA A 173 -7.39 2.41 -14.05
C ALA A 173 -7.61 2.87 -15.50
N ILE A 174 -7.84 4.16 -15.72
CA ILE A 174 -8.30 4.73 -17.00
C ILE A 174 -7.17 4.80 -18.04
N ASN A 175 -5.91 4.92 -17.62
CA ASN A 175 -4.80 5.20 -18.55
C ASN A 175 -4.19 3.98 -19.25
N ASP A 176 -4.46 2.75 -18.80
CA ASP A 176 -3.93 1.52 -19.44
C ASP A 176 -4.91 0.33 -19.38
N MET A 177 -6.14 0.57 -19.80
CA MET A 177 -7.23 -0.42 -19.82
C MET A 177 -6.88 -1.68 -20.63
N SER A 178 -6.05 -1.55 -21.67
CA SER A 178 -5.65 -2.69 -22.51
C SER A 178 -4.76 -3.68 -21.78
N ARG A 179 -3.85 -3.16 -20.93
CA ARG A 179 -2.95 -3.96 -20.11
C ARG A 179 -3.69 -4.58 -18.93
N MET A 180 -4.58 -3.82 -18.28
CA MET A 180 -5.43 -4.33 -17.21
C MET A 180 -6.29 -5.51 -17.68
N LYS A 181 -6.92 -5.41 -18.85
CA LYS A 181 -7.70 -6.52 -19.42
C LYS A 181 -6.87 -7.79 -19.59
N LYS A 182 -5.60 -7.68 -20.00
CA LYS A 182 -4.71 -8.85 -20.15
C LYS A 182 -4.29 -9.47 -18.81
N ILE A 183 -4.24 -8.69 -17.76
CA ILE A 183 -3.88 -9.18 -16.41
C ILE A 183 -5.08 -9.87 -15.76
N LEU A 184 -6.30 -9.39 -16.04
CA LEU A 184 -7.55 -9.86 -15.45
C LEU A 184 -8.24 -10.97 -16.28
N SER A 185 -7.74 -11.31 -17.46
CA SER A 185 -8.23 -12.40 -18.32
C SER A 185 -7.42 -13.67 -18.12
#